data_09072bff1faaa2e62d46bc975c00c683
#
_entry.id   09072bff1faaa2e62d46bc975c00c683
#
_cell.length_a   1.000
_cell.length_b   1.000
_cell.length_c   1.000
_cell.angle_alpha   90.00
_cell.angle_beta   90.00
_cell.angle_gamma   90.00
#
_symmetry.space_group_name_H-M   'P 1'
#
loop_
_entity.id
_entity.type
_entity.pdbx_description
1 polymer ?
#
loop_
_entity_poly.entity_id
_entity_poly.type
_entity_poly.pdbx_seq_one_letter_code
_entity_poly.pdbx_strand_id
1 'polypeptide(L)'
;GMAIPIIMGQNIGTCVTALISSIGVNRNAKRVAVVHISFNVIGTAVCLILFYGGDMILHFTFLNQAVGAVGIAFCHTAFNVFTTILLLPFSRQLEKLARRLVRTEAARENICLATDQLSQYSRERETQILQNEDKLDIYEDRLSSYLVEISQHGLSMQDMRTVSRLLHAIGDFERIGDHAVNIQESAQELHDKELRFSDSAREELQVLLSALDDILDLTIRSFQAADMETARRVEPLEETIDQLIEEIRSRHIQRLQAGQCTIQLGFVLSDLLTNIERASDHCSNIAVSVIEECSGGPGRHAYLQEVKAGGAFGEDLRRDRKKYHLPEA
;
A
#
# COMPACT_ATOMS: atom_id res chain seq x y z
N GLY A 1 2.40 -39.74 26.05
CA GLY A 1 3.41 -39.15 25.16
C GLY A 1 2.96 -38.92 23.72
N MET A 2 2.18 -39.85 23.12
CA MET A 2 1.78 -39.70 21.69
C MET A 2 0.68 -38.71 21.41
N ALA A 3 -0.13 -38.31 22.38
CA ALA A 3 -1.26 -37.37 22.15
C ALA A 3 -0.80 -35.98 21.72
N ILE A 4 0.29 -35.46 22.28
CA ILE A 4 0.79 -34.11 22.03
C ILE A 4 1.26 -33.92 20.58
N PRO A 5 2.13 -34.79 20.00
CA PRO A 5 2.51 -34.70 18.61
C PRO A 5 1.33 -34.82 17.65
N ILE A 6 0.32 -35.64 17.99
CA ILE A 6 -0.88 -35.83 17.16
C ILE A 6 -1.72 -34.55 17.16
N ILE A 7 -1.91 -33.91 18.32
CA ILE A 7 -2.65 -32.64 18.44
C ILE A 7 -1.94 -31.52 17.67
N MET A 8 -0.62 -31.44 17.81
CA MET A 8 0.19 -30.46 17.09
C MET A 8 0.20 -30.72 15.57
N GLY A 9 0.25 -31.99 15.16
CA GLY A 9 0.09 -32.37 13.74
C GLY A 9 -1.28 -32.05 13.17
N GLN A 10 -2.34 -32.09 13.99
CA GLN A 10 -3.68 -31.69 13.59
C GLN A 10 -3.79 -30.19 13.27
N ASN A 11 -3.09 -29.33 14.03
CA ASN A 11 -3.00 -27.89 13.73
C ASN A 11 -2.28 -27.62 12.39
N ILE A 12 -1.25 -28.38 12.07
CA ILE A 12 -0.62 -28.32 10.73
C ILE A 12 -1.58 -28.89 9.67
N GLY A 13 -2.32 -29.95 9.99
CA GLY A 13 -3.29 -30.56 9.08
C GLY A 13 -4.43 -29.61 8.67
N THR A 14 -4.90 -28.76 9.58
CA THR A 14 -5.92 -27.73 9.24
C THR A 14 -5.38 -26.67 8.27
N CYS A 15 -4.08 -26.45 8.23
CA CYS A 15 -3.47 -25.54 7.25
C CYS A 15 -3.44 -26.11 5.84
N VAL A 16 -3.50 -27.45 5.69
CA VAL A 16 -3.60 -28.09 4.37
C VAL A 16 -4.92 -27.74 3.68
N THR A 17 -6.01 -27.61 4.43
CA THR A 17 -7.30 -27.18 3.88
C THR A 17 -7.22 -25.74 3.34
N ALA A 18 -6.54 -24.84 4.05
CA ALA A 18 -6.25 -23.49 3.58
C ALA A 18 -5.37 -23.49 2.32
N LEU A 19 -4.40 -24.41 2.26
CA LEU A 19 -3.54 -24.58 1.08
C LEU A 19 -4.34 -25.09 -0.13
N ILE A 20 -5.17 -26.12 0.06
CA ILE A 20 -6.03 -26.68 -0.99
C ILE A 20 -7.02 -25.62 -1.47
N SER A 21 -7.64 -24.87 -0.57
CA SER A 21 -8.54 -23.76 -0.90
C SER A 21 -7.82 -22.62 -1.66
N SER A 22 -6.50 -22.54 -1.56
CA SER A 22 -5.69 -21.57 -2.29
C SER A 22 -5.25 -22.04 -3.70
N ILE A 23 -5.52 -23.32 -4.06
CA ILE A 23 -5.25 -23.87 -5.39
C ILE A 23 -6.33 -23.36 -6.34
N GLY A 24 -5.93 -22.62 -7.38
CA GLY A 24 -6.87 -22.01 -8.34
C GLY A 24 -7.34 -20.61 -7.96
N VAL A 25 -7.02 -20.14 -6.76
CA VAL A 25 -7.26 -18.76 -6.33
C VAL A 25 -5.99 -17.94 -6.56
N ASN A 26 -6.13 -16.62 -6.63
CA ASN A 26 -5.05 -15.71 -6.95
C ASN A 26 -3.88 -15.79 -5.93
N ARG A 27 -2.74 -15.18 -6.30
CA ARG A 27 -1.47 -15.24 -5.54
C ARG A 27 -1.60 -14.82 -4.07
N ASN A 28 -2.62 -14.06 -3.70
CA ASN A 28 -2.80 -13.55 -2.33
C ASN A 28 -3.44 -14.54 -1.39
N ALA A 29 -4.48 -15.27 -1.84
CA ALA A 29 -4.99 -16.38 -1.06
C ALA A 29 -3.88 -17.43 -0.80
N LYS A 30 -2.97 -17.62 -1.77
CA LYS A 30 -1.76 -18.44 -1.57
C LYS A 30 -0.82 -17.86 -0.50
N ARG A 31 -0.66 -16.52 -0.45
CA ARG A 31 0.19 -15.87 0.56
C ARG A 31 -0.40 -15.94 1.96
N VAL A 32 -1.71 -15.70 2.10
CA VAL A 32 -2.42 -15.87 3.38
C VAL A 32 -2.33 -17.31 3.85
N ALA A 33 -2.53 -18.29 2.94
CA ALA A 33 -2.33 -19.70 3.27
C ALA A 33 -0.88 -19.99 3.70
N VAL A 34 0.12 -19.44 3.01
CA VAL A 34 1.54 -19.59 3.36
C VAL A 34 1.84 -18.96 4.73
N VAL A 35 1.33 -17.77 5.03
CA VAL A 35 1.50 -17.14 6.35
C VAL A 35 0.85 -17.99 7.44
N HIS A 36 -0.38 -18.45 7.22
CA HIS A 36 -1.10 -19.32 8.15
C HIS A 36 -0.37 -20.65 8.38
N ILE A 37 0.13 -21.28 7.32
CA ILE A 37 0.95 -22.50 7.40
C ILE A 37 2.26 -22.22 8.15
N SER A 38 2.97 -21.16 7.78
CA SER A 38 4.24 -20.79 8.42
C SER A 38 4.05 -20.53 9.91
N PHE A 39 2.99 -19.83 10.30
CA PHE A 39 2.62 -19.58 11.68
C PHE A 39 2.40 -20.88 12.47
N ASN A 40 1.61 -21.78 11.91
CA ASN A 40 1.31 -23.05 12.57
C ASN A 40 2.53 -24.00 12.59
N VAL A 41 3.32 -24.03 11.52
CA VAL A 41 4.54 -24.86 11.46
C VAL A 41 5.60 -24.35 12.43
N ILE A 42 5.87 -23.03 12.45
CA ILE A 42 6.83 -22.42 13.38
C ILE A 42 6.34 -22.57 14.82
N GLY A 43 5.07 -22.27 15.10
CA GLY A 43 4.48 -22.46 16.43
C GLY A 43 4.58 -23.88 16.91
N THR A 44 4.27 -24.84 16.05
CA THR A 44 4.39 -26.28 16.36
C THR A 44 5.85 -26.68 16.61
N ALA A 45 6.79 -26.26 15.77
CA ALA A 45 8.20 -26.57 15.92
C ALA A 45 8.77 -26.01 17.24
N VAL A 46 8.46 -24.74 17.55
CA VAL A 46 8.90 -24.10 18.80
C VAL A 46 8.29 -24.80 20.01
N CYS A 47 6.98 -25.10 19.99
CA CYS A 47 6.33 -25.83 21.08
C CYS A 47 6.88 -27.22 21.27
N LEU A 48 7.15 -27.98 20.20
CA LEU A 48 7.79 -29.31 20.29
C LEU A 48 9.18 -29.23 20.90
N ILE A 49 10.00 -28.28 20.43
CA ILE A 49 11.37 -28.09 20.98
C ILE A 49 11.33 -27.73 22.46
N LEU A 50 10.47 -26.77 22.84
CA LEU A 50 10.34 -26.39 24.25
C LEU A 50 9.76 -27.49 25.12
N PHE A 51 8.78 -28.24 24.61
CA PHE A 51 8.13 -29.31 25.36
C PHE A 51 9.05 -30.52 25.55
N TYR A 52 9.65 -31.04 24.49
CA TYR A 52 10.56 -32.18 24.59
C TYR A 52 11.92 -31.81 25.19
N GLY A 53 12.40 -30.58 24.92
CA GLY A 53 13.57 -30.03 25.60
C GLY A 53 13.34 -29.88 27.11
N GLY A 54 12.14 -29.40 27.48
CA GLY A 54 11.71 -29.35 28.89
C GLY A 54 11.57 -30.75 29.52
N ASP A 55 11.00 -31.71 28.80
CA ASP A 55 10.89 -33.10 29.27
C ASP A 55 12.26 -33.75 29.52
N MET A 56 13.22 -33.48 28.66
CA MET A 56 14.60 -33.98 28.80
C MET A 56 15.29 -33.48 30.09
N ILE A 57 14.88 -32.31 30.59
CA ILE A 57 15.44 -31.70 31.82
C ILE A 57 14.58 -32.04 33.06
N LEU A 58 13.24 -31.94 32.91
CA LEU A 58 12.30 -31.99 34.03
C LEU A 58 11.62 -33.34 34.21
N HIS A 59 11.77 -34.27 33.25
CA HIS A 59 11.24 -35.65 33.26
C HIS A 59 9.74 -35.68 33.61
N PHE A 60 8.90 -35.18 32.72
CA PHE A 60 7.44 -35.03 32.92
C PHE A 60 6.76 -36.41 33.07
N THR A 61 6.40 -36.77 34.27
CA THR A 61 5.78 -38.07 34.59
C THR A 61 4.40 -38.26 33.99
N PHE A 62 3.68 -37.19 33.70
CA PHE A 62 2.34 -37.22 33.09
C PHE A 62 2.34 -37.70 31.64
N LEU A 63 3.48 -37.68 30.94
CA LEU A 63 3.58 -38.11 29.54
C LEU A 63 3.27 -39.62 29.38
N ASN A 64 3.39 -40.41 30.43
CA ASN A 64 3.12 -41.83 30.40
C ASN A 64 1.67 -42.19 30.80
N GLN A 65 0.83 -41.18 31.11
CA GLN A 65 -0.56 -41.42 31.48
C GLN A 65 -1.45 -41.42 30.24
N ALA A 66 -2.55 -42.21 30.31
CA ALA A 66 -3.57 -42.21 29.26
C ALA A 66 -4.38 -40.90 29.33
N VAL A 67 -4.53 -40.25 28.20
CA VAL A 67 -5.25 -38.96 28.10
C VAL A 67 -6.63 -39.20 27.50
N GLY A 68 -7.69 -38.84 28.24
CA GLY A 68 -9.07 -38.86 27.75
C GLY A 68 -9.41 -37.64 26.87
N ALA A 69 -10.61 -37.64 26.32
CA ALA A 69 -11.09 -36.57 25.41
C ALA A 69 -10.96 -35.16 26.01
N VAL A 70 -11.25 -34.99 27.30
CA VAL A 70 -11.11 -33.71 28.01
C VAL A 70 -9.67 -33.23 28.06
N GLY A 71 -8.74 -34.14 28.30
CA GLY A 71 -7.29 -33.83 28.33
C GLY A 71 -6.77 -33.45 26.93
N ILE A 72 -7.27 -34.07 25.88
CA ILE A 72 -6.95 -33.71 24.49
C ILE A 72 -7.45 -32.28 24.17
N ALA A 73 -8.70 -31.96 24.52
CA ALA A 73 -9.26 -30.63 24.35
C ALA A 73 -8.47 -29.55 25.15
N PHE A 74 -8.09 -29.88 26.38
CA PHE A 74 -7.27 -29.01 27.22
C PHE A 74 -5.87 -28.72 26.57
N CYS A 75 -5.19 -29.77 26.10
CA CYS A 75 -3.89 -29.61 25.44
C CYS A 75 -4.01 -28.78 24.17
N HIS A 76 -5.07 -28.96 23.38
CA HIS A 76 -5.32 -28.16 22.18
C HIS A 76 -5.57 -26.69 22.52
N THR A 77 -6.39 -26.39 23.53
CA THR A 77 -6.66 -25.03 23.99
C THR A 77 -5.39 -24.39 24.58
N ALA A 78 -4.67 -25.11 25.42
CA ALA A 78 -3.42 -24.62 26.02
C ALA A 78 -2.37 -24.31 24.96
N PHE A 79 -2.25 -25.15 23.92
CA PHE A 79 -1.35 -24.91 22.79
C PHE A 79 -1.73 -23.63 22.06
N ASN A 80 -3.00 -23.45 21.69
CA ASN A 80 -3.45 -22.25 20.96
C ASN A 80 -3.27 -20.99 21.80
N VAL A 81 -3.62 -21.00 23.08
CA VAL A 81 -3.42 -19.88 24.00
C VAL A 81 -1.92 -19.55 24.15
N PHE A 82 -1.08 -20.56 24.34
CA PHE A 82 0.36 -20.36 24.46
C PHE A 82 0.96 -19.80 23.18
N THR A 83 0.60 -20.34 22.01
CA THR A 83 1.07 -19.85 20.72
C THR A 83 0.61 -18.42 20.47
N THR A 84 -0.62 -18.08 20.85
CA THR A 84 -1.15 -16.72 20.75
C THR A 84 -0.35 -15.77 21.64
N ILE A 85 -0.11 -16.10 22.91
CA ILE A 85 0.68 -15.29 23.85
C ILE A 85 2.13 -15.13 23.34
N LEU A 86 2.73 -16.20 22.81
CA LEU A 86 4.09 -16.20 22.28
C LEU A 86 4.22 -15.26 21.07
N LEU A 87 3.18 -15.18 20.23
CA LEU A 87 3.19 -14.41 19.00
C LEU A 87 2.59 -13.00 19.14
N LEU A 88 1.89 -12.74 20.26
CA LEU A 88 1.36 -11.40 20.58
C LEU A 88 2.43 -10.30 20.53
N PRO A 89 3.68 -10.49 21.06
CA PRO A 89 4.75 -9.50 20.95
C PRO A 89 5.20 -9.25 19.50
N PHE A 90 4.92 -10.19 18.60
CA PHE A 90 5.25 -10.11 17.18
C PHE A 90 4.14 -9.49 16.33
N SER A 91 3.02 -9.08 16.95
CA SER A 91 1.90 -8.42 16.25
C SER A 91 2.34 -7.21 15.45
N ARG A 92 3.24 -6.36 16.01
CA ARG A 92 3.85 -5.23 15.29
C ARG A 92 4.73 -5.65 14.10
N GLN A 93 5.34 -6.83 14.18
CA GLN A 93 6.14 -7.36 13.07
C GLN A 93 5.26 -7.99 12.00
N LEU A 94 4.13 -8.60 12.39
CA LEU A 94 3.08 -9.05 11.48
C LEU A 94 2.40 -7.86 10.79
N GLU A 95 2.19 -6.76 11.48
CA GLU A 95 1.71 -5.51 10.89
C GLU A 95 2.71 -4.94 9.86
N LYS A 96 4.00 -4.88 10.22
CA LYS A 96 5.05 -4.50 9.27
C LYS A 96 5.14 -5.45 8.07
N LEU A 97 4.90 -6.74 8.29
CA LEU A 97 4.85 -7.73 7.22
C LEU A 97 3.60 -7.52 6.34
N ALA A 98 2.44 -7.24 6.94
CA ALA A 98 1.21 -6.92 6.21
C ALA A 98 1.38 -5.66 5.35
N ARG A 99 2.00 -4.59 5.90
CA ARG A 99 2.33 -3.36 5.13
C ARG A 99 3.28 -3.63 3.96
N ARG A 100 4.24 -4.54 4.11
CA ARG A 100 5.12 -4.98 3.00
C ARG A 100 4.42 -5.88 1.99
N LEU A 101 3.33 -6.54 2.40
CA LEU A 101 2.52 -7.41 1.55
C LEU A 101 1.45 -6.63 0.78
N VAL A 102 1.02 -5.46 1.26
CA VAL A 102 0.26 -4.52 0.45
C VAL A 102 1.18 -4.13 -0.72
N ARG A 103 0.74 -4.41 -1.95
CA ARG A 103 1.53 -4.08 -3.16
C ARG A 103 1.45 -2.58 -3.47
N THR A 104 1.87 -1.76 -2.49
CA THR A 104 2.00 -0.30 -2.67
C THR A 104 2.87 0.05 -3.87
N GLU A 105 3.89 -0.78 -4.14
CA GLU A 105 4.74 -0.65 -5.32
C GLU A 105 3.98 -0.86 -6.64
N ALA A 106 2.88 -1.63 -6.64
CA ALA A 106 2.10 -1.87 -7.86
C ALA A 106 1.36 -0.59 -8.31
N ALA A 107 0.90 0.25 -7.40
CA ALA A 107 0.27 1.53 -7.74
C ALA A 107 1.29 2.47 -8.41
N ARG A 108 2.52 2.58 -7.86
CA ARG A 108 3.60 3.35 -8.49
C ARG A 108 4.02 2.76 -9.84
N GLU A 109 4.20 1.44 -9.91
CA GLU A 109 4.53 0.76 -11.16
C GLU A 109 3.51 1.07 -12.26
N ASN A 110 2.21 1.07 -11.90
CA ASN A 110 1.15 1.41 -12.84
C ASN A 110 1.24 2.87 -13.33
N ILE A 111 1.45 3.82 -12.44
CA ILE A 111 1.64 5.23 -12.83
C ILE A 111 2.87 5.38 -13.74
N CYS A 112 4.01 4.76 -13.39
CA CYS A 112 5.21 4.82 -14.21
C CYS A 112 4.97 4.21 -15.61
N LEU A 113 4.32 3.06 -15.69
CA LEU A 113 3.96 2.43 -16.97
C LEU A 113 3.02 3.32 -17.79
N ALA A 114 2.03 3.95 -17.15
CA ALA A 114 1.08 4.83 -17.83
C ALA A 114 1.74 6.12 -18.32
N THR A 115 2.63 6.72 -17.55
CA THR A 115 3.37 7.92 -17.95
C THR A 115 4.38 7.63 -19.06
N ASP A 116 5.01 6.47 -19.07
CA ASP A 116 5.87 6.02 -20.17
C ASP A 116 5.10 5.89 -21.50
N GLN A 117 3.81 5.52 -21.45
CA GLN A 117 2.95 5.42 -22.63
C GLN A 117 2.75 6.78 -23.34
N LEU A 118 2.86 7.91 -22.62
CA LEU A 118 2.76 9.25 -23.21
C LEU A 118 3.89 9.54 -24.20
N SER A 119 5.05 8.92 -24.02
CA SER A 119 6.22 9.06 -24.90
C SER A 119 6.29 7.95 -25.94
N GLN A 120 5.95 6.73 -25.56
CA GLN A 120 6.04 5.55 -26.41
C GLN A 120 4.90 4.57 -26.11
N TYR A 121 3.82 4.69 -26.86
CA TYR A 121 2.65 3.84 -26.72
C TYR A 121 2.94 2.38 -27.09
N SER A 122 2.42 1.44 -26.28
CA SER A 122 2.53 0.00 -26.52
C SER A 122 1.28 -0.71 -25.97
N ARG A 123 0.62 -1.51 -26.80
CA ARG A 123 -0.54 -2.34 -26.40
C ARG A 123 -0.20 -3.38 -25.32
N GLU A 124 1.05 -3.81 -25.27
CA GLU A 124 1.49 -4.76 -24.25
C GLU A 124 1.51 -4.09 -22.86
N ARG A 125 2.03 -2.86 -22.79
CA ARG A 125 2.01 -2.06 -21.54
C ARG A 125 0.59 -1.69 -21.11
N GLU A 126 -0.28 -1.30 -22.05
CA GLU A 126 -1.71 -1.09 -21.78
C GLU A 126 -2.34 -2.30 -21.09
N THR A 127 -2.15 -3.51 -21.68
CA THR A 127 -2.66 -4.75 -21.08
C THR A 127 -2.08 -5.00 -19.68
N GLN A 128 -0.81 -4.65 -19.46
CA GLN A 128 -0.17 -4.80 -18.16
C GLN A 128 -0.75 -3.83 -17.12
N ILE A 129 -1.02 -2.57 -17.50
CA ILE A 129 -1.63 -1.55 -16.64
C ILE A 129 -3.01 -2.01 -16.18
N LEU A 130 -3.87 -2.46 -17.09
CA LEU A 130 -5.21 -2.96 -16.78
C LEU A 130 -5.16 -4.21 -15.88
N GLN A 131 -4.24 -5.15 -16.15
CA GLN A 131 -4.07 -6.32 -15.30
C GLN A 131 -3.53 -5.97 -13.90
N ASN A 132 -2.78 -4.91 -13.76
CA ASN A 132 -2.28 -4.47 -12.46
C ASN A 132 -3.37 -3.75 -11.67
N GLU A 133 -4.22 -2.97 -12.34
CA GLU A 133 -5.39 -2.33 -11.74
C GLU A 133 -6.40 -3.38 -11.26
N ASP A 134 -6.84 -4.35 -12.09
CA ASP A 134 -7.66 -5.50 -11.67
C ASP A 134 -7.13 -6.18 -10.40
N LYS A 135 -5.79 -6.23 -10.23
CA LYS A 135 -5.19 -6.79 -9.02
C LYS A 135 -5.28 -5.85 -7.82
N LEU A 136 -5.14 -4.53 -8.03
CA LEU A 136 -5.28 -3.55 -6.95
C LEU A 136 -6.71 -3.58 -6.40
N ASP A 137 -7.73 -3.61 -7.25
CA ASP A 137 -9.14 -3.75 -6.88
C ASP A 137 -9.40 -5.01 -6.04
N ILE A 138 -8.92 -6.16 -6.51
CA ILE A 138 -9.06 -7.42 -5.77
C ILE A 138 -8.36 -7.33 -4.41
N TYR A 139 -7.26 -6.57 -4.30
CA TYR A 139 -6.57 -6.37 -3.03
C TYR A 139 -7.35 -5.45 -2.11
N GLU A 140 -7.89 -4.36 -2.63
CA GLU A 140 -8.74 -3.43 -1.91
C GLU A 140 -9.93 -4.17 -1.31
N ASP A 141 -10.75 -4.82 -2.12
CA ASP A 141 -11.94 -5.58 -1.72
C ASP A 141 -11.66 -6.58 -0.60
N ARG A 142 -10.58 -7.34 -0.72
CA ARG A 142 -10.26 -8.41 0.24
C ARG A 142 -9.70 -7.89 1.54
N LEU A 143 -8.80 -6.90 1.46
CA LEU A 143 -8.22 -6.29 2.65
C LEU A 143 -9.27 -5.51 3.41
N SER A 144 -10.13 -4.77 2.70
CA SER A 144 -11.24 -4.03 3.31
C SER A 144 -12.24 -4.98 3.97
N SER A 145 -12.65 -6.07 3.31
CA SER A 145 -13.51 -7.09 3.90
C SER A 145 -12.89 -7.72 5.14
N TYR A 146 -11.61 -8.06 5.10
CA TYR A 146 -10.90 -8.66 6.23
C TYR A 146 -10.76 -7.69 7.41
N LEU A 147 -10.46 -6.42 7.16
CA LEU A 147 -10.36 -5.40 8.20
C LEU A 147 -11.73 -5.11 8.85
N VAL A 148 -12.80 -5.11 8.05
CA VAL A 148 -14.18 -4.99 8.56
C VAL A 148 -14.54 -6.19 9.44
N GLU A 149 -14.19 -7.41 9.03
CA GLU A 149 -14.43 -8.61 9.84
C GLU A 149 -13.68 -8.55 11.18
N ILE A 150 -12.42 -8.15 11.16
CA ILE A 150 -11.63 -7.94 12.39
C ILE A 150 -12.31 -6.91 13.30
N SER A 151 -12.85 -5.83 12.75
CA SER A 151 -13.46 -4.75 13.52
C SER A 151 -14.67 -5.21 14.36
N GLN A 152 -15.31 -6.30 13.97
CA GLN A 152 -16.46 -6.89 14.66
C GLN A 152 -16.07 -7.69 15.93
N HIS A 153 -14.79 -7.98 16.15
CA HIS A 153 -14.31 -8.86 17.22
C HIS A 153 -13.86 -8.10 18.52
N GLY A 154 -14.46 -6.95 18.82
CA GLY A 154 -14.27 -6.27 20.09
C GLY A 154 -12.88 -5.63 20.25
N LEU A 155 -12.41 -4.96 19.25
CA LEU A 155 -11.13 -4.26 19.21
C LEU A 155 -11.03 -3.14 20.25
N SER A 156 -9.82 -2.85 20.72
CA SER A 156 -9.57 -1.64 21.49
C SER A 156 -9.82 -0.38 20.63
N MET A 157 -10.05 0.77 21.28
CA MET A 157 -10.20 2.05 20.54
C MET A 157 -8.98 2.39 19.70
N GLN A 158 -7.80 1.96 20.11
CA GLN A 158 -6.56 2.16 19.36
C GLN A 158 -6.50 1.26 18.12
N ASP A 159 -6.86 -0.02 18.25
CA ASP A 159 -6.91 -0.93 17.12
C ASP A 159 -7.99 -0.53 16.11
N MET A 160 -9.15 -0.04 16.57
CA MET A 160 -10.20 0.48 15.72
C MET A 160 -9.72 1.68 14.87
N ARG A 161 -8.95 2.60 15.47
CA ARG A 161 -8.34 3.71 14.74
C ARG A 161 -7.33 3.21 13.68
N THR A 162 -6.54 2.20 14.01
CA THR A 162 -5.58 1.59 13.08
C THR A 162 -6.30 0.92 11.90
N VAL A 163 -7.37 0.17 12.16
CA VAL A 163 -8.20 -0.44 11.11
C VAL A 163 -8.79 0.63 10.19
N SER A 164 -9.38 1.69 10.76
CA SER A 164 -9.94 2.79 9.97
C SER A 164 -8.90 3.44 9.06
N ARG A 165 -7.70 3.71 9.59
CA ARG A 165 -6.60 4.30 8.79
C ARG A 165 -6.12 3.39 7.67
N LEU A 166 -5.98 2.09 7.95
CA LEU A 166 -5.59 1.12 6.92
C LEU A 166 -6.63 1.04 5.81
N LEU A 167 -7.93 1.05 6.16
CA LEU A 167 -9.02 1.08 5.18
C LEU A 167 -8.92 2.30 4.25
N HIS A 168 -8.68 3.49 4.81
CA HIS A 168 -8.50 4.70 3.99
C HIS A 168 -7.26 4.62 3.10
N ALA A 169 -6.11 4.20 3.66
CA ALA A 169 -4.89 4.10 2.87
C ALA A 169 -4.99 3.08 1.73
N ILE A 170 -5.68 1.95 1.94
CA ILE A 170 -5.89 0.92 0.90
C ILE A 170 -6.73 1.51 -0.24
N GLY A 171 -7.82 2.23 0.07
CA GLY A 171 -8.63 2.91 -0.94
C GLY A 171 -7.87 4.03 -1.67
N ASP A 172 -6.98 4.77 -0.98
CA ASP A 172 -6.14 5.76 -1.65
C ASP A 172 -5.13 5.11 -2.61
N PHE A 173 -4.56 3.94 -2.28
CA PHE A 173 -3.67 3.20 -3.21
C PHE A 173 -4.42 2.63 -4.42
N GLU A 174 -5.64 2.15 -4.25
CA GLU A 174 -6.50 1.71 -5.35
C GLU A 174 -6.78 2.90 -6.30
N ARG A 175 -7.20 4.05 -5.78
CA ARG A 175 -7.46 5.26 -6.58
C ARG A 175 -6.23 5.77 -7.33
N ILE A 176 -5.03 5.64 -6.78
CA ILE A 176 -3.79 5.91 -7.53
C ILE A 176 -3.70 4.96 -8.73
N GLY A 177 -4.09 3.69 -8.57
CA GLY A 177 -4.19 2.71 -9.66
C GLY A 177 -5.19 3.13 -10.74
N ASP A 178 -6.39 3.60 -10.37
CA ASP A 178 -7.41 4.11 -11.27
C ASP A 178 -6.91 5.30 -12.09
N HIS A 179 -6.20 6.23 -11.43
CA HIS A 179 -5.61 7.37 -12.15
C HIS A 179 -4.53 6.95 -13.14
N ALA A 180 -3.81 5.84 -12.90
CA ALA A 180 -2.90 5.29 -13.89
C ALA A 180 -3.63 4.80 -15.16
N VAL A 181 -4.80 4.18 -15.01
CA VAL A 181 -5.64 3.77 -16.16
C VAL A 181 -6.11 5.01 -16.94
N ASN A 182 -6.59 6.06 -16.25
CA ASN A 182 -7.02 7.29 -16.90
C ASN A 182 -5.86 8.01 -17.64
N ILE A 183 -4.65 7.98 -17.10
CA ILE A 183 -3.43 8.47 -17.78
C ILE A 183 -3.13 7.63 -19.02
N GLN A 184 -3.29 6.30 -18.93
CA GLN A 184 -3.14 5.38 -20.06
C GLN A 184 -4.16 5.68 -21.16
N GLU A 185 -5.42 5.95 -20.81
CA GLU A 185 -6.47 6.35 -21.79
C GLU A 185 -6.09 7.63 -22.52
N SER A 186 -5.53 8.62 -21.81
CA SER A 186 -4.99 9.85 -22.42
C SER A 186 -3.84 9.55 -23.40
N ALA A 187 -2.95 8.61 -23.07
CA ALA A 187 -1.87 8.20 -23.95
C ALA A 187 -2.40 7.43 -25.19
N GLN A 188 -3.42 6.62 -25.03
CA GLN A 188 -4.10 5.94 -26.14
C GLN A 188 -4.77 6.95 -27.07
N GLU A 189 -5.46 7.97 -26.51
CA GLU A 189 -6.07 9.02 -27.32
C GLU A 189 -5.06 9.79 -28.16
N LEU A 190 -3.90 10.13 -27.57
CA LEU A 190 -2.78 10.75 -28.32
C LEU A 190 -2.32 9.87 -29.47
N HIS A 191 -2.17 8.55 -29.22
CA HIS A 191 -1.74 7.59 -30.23
C HIS A 191 -2.77 7.43 -31.35
N ASP A 192 -4.02 7.16 -31.03
CA ASP A 192 -5.08 6.83 -31.97
C ASP A 192 -5.46 8.03 -32.87
N LYS A 193 -5.30 9.25 -32.33
CA LYS A 193 -5.56 10.49 -33.06
C LYS A 193 -4.31 11.12 -33.65
N GLU A 194 -3.14 10.44 -33.56
CA GLU A 194 -1.84 10.92 -34.04
C GLU A 194 -1.47 12.31 -33.50
N LEU A 195 -1.93 12.65 -32.28
CA LEU A 195 -1.67 13.92 -31.63
C LEU A 195 -0.29 13.90 -30.95
N ARG A 196 0.40 15.03 -30.96
CA ARG A 196 1.71 15.20 -30.30
C ARG A 196 1.80 16.53 -29.59
N PHE A 197 2.28 16.51 -28.37
CA PHE A 197 2.66 17.74 -27.65
C PHE A 197 3.89 18.37 -28.30
N SER A 198 3.97 19.71 -28.25
CA SER A 198 5.19 20.44 -28.66
C SER A 198 6.40 20.02 -27.80
N ASP A 199 7.61 20.29 -28.26
CA ASP A 199 8.82 19.97 -27.52
C ASP A 199 8.82 20.65 -26.15
N SER A 200 8.44 21.95 -26.08
CA SER A 200 8.32 22.69 -24.82
C SER A 200 7.28 22.06 -23.87
N ALA A 201 6.12 21.64 -24.37
CA ALA A 201 5.11 21.01 -23.55
C ALA A 201 5.56 19.63 -23.04
N ARG A 202 6.36 18.89 -23.83
CA ARG A 202 6.93 17.62 -23.40
C ARG A 202 7.98 17.80 -22.29
N GLU A 203 8.83 18.82 -22.39
CA GLU A 203 9.81 19.16 -21.35
C GLU A 203 9.11 19.58 -20.05
N GLU A 204 8.05 20.40 -20.14
CA GLU A 204 7.23 20.78 -18.99
C GLU A 204 6.58 19.55 -18.31
N LEU A 205 5.99 18.65 -19.10
CA LEU A 205 5.41 17.41 -18.60
C LEU A 205 6.46 16.52 -17.97
N GLN A 206 7.66 16.43 -18.52
CA GLN A 206 8.73 15.60 -17.95
C GLN A 206 9.14 16.06 -16.54
N VAL A 207 9.17 17.37 -16.28
CA VAL A 207 9.41 17.92 -14.94
C VAL A 207 8.29 17.50 -13.98
N LEU A 208 7.03 17.65 -14.40
CA LEU A 208 5.86 17.27 -13.61
C LEU A 208 5.85 15.75 -13.30
N LEU A 209 6.12 14.90 -14.30
CA LEU A 209 6.15 13.45 -14.13
C LEU A 209 7.30 13.01 -13.22
N SER A 210 8.43 13.70 -13.23
CA SER A 210 9.52 13.44 -12.28
C SER A 210 9.12 13.79 -10.83
N ALA A 211 8.36 14.86 -10.63
CA ALA A 211 7.82 15.21 -9.32
C ALA A 211 6.79 14.18 -8.84
N LEU A 212 5.93 13.68 -9.76
CA LEU A 212 4.95 12.64 -9.47
C LEU A 212 5.63 11.32 -9.06
N ASP A 213 6.70 10.90 -9.74
CA ASP A 213 7.43 9.67 -9.34
C ASP A 213 8.06 9.82 -7.95
N ASP A 214 8.62 10.98 -7.64
CA ASP A 214 9.23 11.23 -6.34
C ASP A 214 8.20 11.28 -5.20
N ILE A 215 7.00 11.86 -5.41
CA ILE A 215 5.96 11.87 -4.38
C ILE A 215 5.41 10.47 -4.11
N LEU A 216 5.27 9.64 -5.14
CA LEU A 216 4.88 8.24 -5.02
C LEU A 216 5.93 7.46 -4.22
N ASP A 217 7.21 7.63 -4.52
CA ASP A 217 8.31 6.97 -3.80
C ASP A 217 8.35 7.37 -2.32
N LEU A 218 8.22 8.67 -2.01
CA LEU A 218 8.14 9.16 -0.64
C LEU A 218 6.94 8.58 0.11
N THR A 219 5.77 8.55 -0.53
CA THR A 219 4.53 8.04 0.06
C THR A 219 4.65 6.55 0.37
N ILE A 220 5.14 5.74 -0.57
CA ILE A 220 5.31 4.30 -0.37
C ILE A 220 6.31 4.00 0.73
N ARG A 221 7.47 4.67 0.73
CA ARG A 221 8.49 4.47 1.77
C ARG A 221 7.99 4.88 3.15
N SER A 222 7.31 6.02 3.25
CA SER A 222 6.75 6.47 4.52
C SER A 222 5.71 5.49 5.06
N PHE A 223 4.83 4.98 4.20
CA PHE A 223 3.80 4.01 4.57
C PHE A 223 4.40 2.66 4.98
N GLN A 224 5.34 2.12 4.20
CA GLN A 224 5.97 0.82 4.49
C GLN A 224 6.80 0.83 5.78
N ALA A 225 7.50 1.93 6.05
CA ALA A 225 8.35 2.10 7.23
C ALA A 225 7.60 2.65 8.45
N ALA A 226 6.36 3.16 8.30
CA ALA A 226 5.66 4.00 9.27
C ALA A 226 6.57 5.17 9.70
N ASP A 227 7.19 5.86 8.73
CA ASP A 227 8.17 6.91 8.95
C ASP A 227 7.53 8.28 8.80
N MET A 228 7.33 8.95 9.93
CA MET A 228 6.72 10.28 10.02
C MET A 228 7.58 11.36 9.34
N GLU A 229 8.91 11.27 9.43
CA GLU A 229 9.80 12.28 8.84
C GLU A 229 9.75 12.24 7.31
N THR A 230 9.73 11.05 6.73
CA THR A 230 9.52 10.89 5.28
C THR A 230 8.10 11.33 4.88
N ALA A 231 7.06 10.99 5.67
CA ALA A 231 5.69 11.40 5.40
C ALA A 231 5.48 12.92 5.38
N ARG A 232 6.15 13.66 6.26
CA ARG A 232 6.09 15.13 6.31
C ARG A 232 6.60 15.82 5.05
N ARG A 233 7.42 15.14 4.26
CA ARG A 233 7.96 15.67 3.00
C ARG A 233 7.00 15.54 1.82
N VAL A 234 5.92 14.78 1.96
CA VAL A 234 4.94 14.56 0.89
C VAL A 234 4.13 15.83 0.62
N GLU A 235 3.62 16.49 1.64
CA GLU A 235 2.78 17.69 1.49
C GLU A 235 3.49 18.88 0.80
N PRO A 236 4.77 19.23 1.10
CA PRO A 236 5.49 20.26 0.35
C PRO A 236 5.67 19.92 -1.13
N LEU A 237 5.84 18.64 -1.46
CA LEU A 237 6.00 18.18 -2.83
C LEU A 237 4.65 18.18 -3.59
N GLU A 238 3.56 17.83 -2.93
CA GLU A 238 2.21 17.94 -3.46
C GLU A 238 1.88 19.40 -3.81
N GLU A 239 2.11 20.35 -2.91
CA GLU A 239 1.94 21.78 -3.16
C GLU A 239 2.82 22.28 -4.33
N THR A 240 3.98 21.68 -4.54
CA THR A 240 4.85 21.96 -5.69
C THR A 240 4.26 21.41 -6.98
N ILE A 241 3.69 20.21 -6.96
CA ILE A 241 3.00 19.60 -8.11
C ILE A 241 1.81 20.45 -8.54
N ASP A 242 0.98 20.90 -7.60
CA ASP A 242 -0.16 21.78 -7.88
C ASP A 242 0.27 23.04 -8.60
N GLN A 243 1.35 23.68 -8.14
CA GLN A 243 1.88 24.88 -8.78
C GLN A 243 2.42 24.63 -10.19
N LEU A 244 3.10 23.48 -10.41
CA LEU A 244 3.54 23.08 -11.74
C LEU A 244 2.35 22.87 -12.68
N ILE A 245 1.29 22.23 -12.20
CA ILE A 245 0.06 22.01 -12.97
C ILE A 245 -0.57 23.33 -13.39
N GLU A 246 -0.73 24.28 -12.47
CA GLU A 246 -1.28 25.60 -12.77
C GLU A 246 -0.41 26.38 -13.78
N GLU A 247 0.89 26.31 -13.65
CA GLU A 247 1.82 26.95 -14.59
C GLU A 247 1.75 26.30 -15.98
N ILE A 248 1.71 24.97 -16.08
CA ILE A 248 1.57 24.24 -17.35
C ILE A 248 0.23 24.57 -18.01
N ARG A 249 -0.86 24.62 -17.25
CA ARG A 249 -2.19 25.07 -17.74
C ARG A 249 -2.11 26.48 -18.33
N SER A 250 -1.48 27.41 -17.61
CA SER A 250 -1.32 28.80 -18.06
C SER A 250 -0.51 28.91 -19.36
N ARG A 251 0.61 28.22 -19.44
CA ARG A 251 1.46 28.17 -20.65
C ARG A 251 0.76 27.52 -21.83
N HIS A 252 -0.04 26.48 -21.59
CA HIS A 252 -0.84 25.85 -22.64
C HIS A 252 -1.90 26.80 -23.22
N ILE A 253 -2.57 27.57 -22.35
CA ILE A 253 -3.54 28.59 -22.80
C ILE A 253 -2.84 29.63 -23.68
N GLN A 254 -1.65 30.10 -23.34
CA GLN A 254 -0.85 31.00 -24.14
C GLN A 254 -0.50 30.40 -25.52
N ARG A 255 -0.06 29.14 -25.57
CA ARG A 255 0.20 28.42 -26.82
C ARG A 255 -1.07 28.28 -27.68
N LEU A 256 -2.21 28.02 -27.05
CA LEU A 256 -3.51 27.94 -27.75
C LEU A 256 -3.89 29.28 -28.36
N GLN A 257 -3.74 30.39 -27.61
CA GLN A 257 -4.01 31.74 -28.11
C GLN A 257 -3.07 32.15 -29.25
N ALA A 258 -1.83 31.68 -29.22
CA ALA A 258 -0.84 31.90 -30.27
C ALA A 258 -1.04 30.98 -31.49
N GLY A 259 -2.03 30.07 -31.48
CA GLY A 259 -2.27 29.12 -32.58
C GLY A 259 -1.20 28.02 -32.70
N GLN A 260 -0.41 27.79 -31.65
CA GLN A 260 0.69 26.82 -31.62
C GLN A 260 0.25 25.43 -31.19
N CYS A 261 -0.98 25.26 -30.70
CA CYS A 261 -1.57 24.00 -30.34
C CYS A 261 -3.06 23.96 -30.69
N THR A 262 -3.67 22.77 -30.62
CA THR A 262 -5.08 22.55 -30.95
C THR A 262 -5.92 22.44 -29.67
N ILE A 263 -7.21 22.79 -29.77
CA ILE A 263 -8.18 22.63 -28.68
C ILE A 263 -8.25 21.17 -28.23
N GLN A 264 -8.12 20.22 -29.17
CA GLN A 264 -8.15 18.79 -28.87
C GLN A 264 -7.00 18.35 -27.97
N LEU A 265 -5.77 18.85 -28.23
CA LEU A 265 -4.64 18.65 -27.32
C LEU A 265 -4.87 19.28 -25.94
N GLY A 266 -5.64 20.38 -25.90
CA GLY A 266 -6.01 21.02 -24.63
C GLY A 266 -6.88 20.14 -23.76
N PHE A 267 -7.82 19.39 -24.32
CA PHE A 267 -8.64 18.45 -23.56
C PHE A 267 -7.79 17.30 -23.01
N VAL A 268 -6.97 16.66 -23.85
CA VAL A 268 -6.10 15.58 -23.40
C VAL A 268 -5.13 16.04 -22.32
N LEU A 269 -4.54 17.24 -22.46
CA LEU A 269 -3.67 17.81 -21.43
C LEU A 269 -4.43 18.06 -20.13
N SER A 270 -5.64 18.62 -20.20
CA SER A 270 -6.47 18.89 -19.02
C SER A 270 -6.80 17.62 -18.24
N ASP A 271 -7.18 16.54 -18.95
CA ASP A 271 -7.49 15.25 -18.33
C ASP A 271 -6.23 14.63 -17.70
N LEU A 272 -5.10 14.69 -18.40
CA LEU A 272 -3.81 14.23 -17.89
C LEU A 272 -3.41 14.97 -16.60
N LEU A 273 -3.44 16.30 -16.62
CA LEU A 273 -3.09 17.12 -15.46
C LEU A 273 -4.02 16.87 -14.27
N THR A 274 -5.32 16.69 -14.52
CA THR A 274 -6.29 16.37 -13.46
C THR A 274 -6.02 15.02 -12.82
N ASN A 275 -5.67 14.00 -13.61
CA ASN A 275 -5.34 12.68 -13.05
C ASN A 275 -4.03 12.68 -12.27
N ILE A 276 -3.04 13.48 -12.69
CA ILE A 276 -1.78 13.67 -11.94
C ILE A 276 -2.04 14.39 -10.60
N GLU A 277 -2.85 15.47 -10.62
CA GLU A 277 -3.27 16.21 -9.43
C GLU A 277 -3.96 15.27 -8.42
N ARG A 278 -4.92 14.48 -8.88
CA ARG A 278 -5.63 13.51 -8.04
C ARG A 278 -4.72 12.42 -7.46
N ALA A 279 -3.78 11.92 -8.25
CA ALA A 279 -2.82 10.94 -7.76
C ALA A 279 -1.91 11.53 -6.66
N SER A 280 -1.48 12.79 -6.78
CA SER A 280 -0.72 13.49 -5.73
C SER A 280 -1.55 13.78 -4.48
N ASP A 281 -2.83 14.15 -4.62
CA ASP A 281 -3.79 14.28 -3.51
C ASP A 281 -3.90 13.00 -2.68
N HIS A 282 -4.00 11.83 -3.34
CA HIS A 282 -4.05 10.53 -2.66
C HIS A 282 -2.74 10.22 -1.94
N CYS A 283 -1.59 10.62 -2.49
CA CYS A 283 -0.30 10.51 -1.80
C CYS A 283 -0.28 11.33 -0.51
N SER A 284 -0.78 12.57 -0.54
CA SER A 284 -0.93 13.42 0.66
C SER A 284 -1.85 12.77 1.70
N ASN A 285 -2.99 12.21 1.28
CA ASN A 285 -3.91 11.50 2.19
C ASN A 285 -3.22 10.34 2.93
N ILE A 286 -2.46 9.51 2.19
CA ILE A 286 -1.71 8.39 2.76
C ILE A 286 -0.65 8.90 3.75
N ALA A 287 0.10 9.94 3.39
CA ALA A 287 1.13 10.52 4.25
C ALA A 287 0.54 11.07 5.56
N VAL A 288 -0.58 11.78 5.49
CA VAL A 288 -1.31 12.26 6.68
C VAL A 288 -1.71 11.10 7.58
N SER A 289 -2.20 9.98 7.01
CA SER A 289 -2.57 8.80 7.80
C SER A 289 -1.37 8.17 8.52
N VAL A 290 -0.17 8.19 7.91
CA VAL A 290 1.08 7.74 8.56
C VAL A 290 1.47 8.65 9.71
N ILE A 291 1.33 9.94 9.54
CA ILE A 291 1.67 10.93 10.59
C ILE A 291 0.73 10.84 11.77
N GLU A 292 -0.59 10.72 11.53
CA GLU A 292 -1.60 10.53 12.58
C GLU A 292 -1.33 9.24 13.39
N GLU A 293 -0.85 8.20 12.74
CA GLU A 293 -0.47 6.96 13.41
C GLU A 293 0.71 7.14 14.35
N CYS A 294 1.75 7.84 13.89
CA CYS A 294 2.98 8.04 14.66
C CYS A 294 2.81 9.03 15.83
N SER A 295 2.00 10.09 15.63
CA SER A 295 1.85 11.17 16.59
C SER A 295 0.78 10.93 17.64
N GLY A 296 -0.18 10.00 17.40
CA GLY A 296 -1.34 9.80 18.29
C GLY A 296 -2.23 11.05 18.45
N GLY A 297 -2.04 12.05 17.58
CA GLY A 297 -2.55 13.41 17.72
C GLY A 297 -3.91 13.68 17.08
N PRO A 298 -4.36 14.93 17.11
CA PRO A 298 -5.65 15.37 16.59
C PRO A 298 -5.73 15.24 15.07
N GLY A 299 -6.95 15.04 14.58
CA GLY A 299 -7.26 14.69 13.20
C GLY A 299 -6.70 15.62 12.13
N ARG A 300 -6.74 15.12 10.88
CA ARG A 300 -6.21 15.63 9.62
C ARG A 300 -6.16 17.17 9.47
N HIS A 301 -7.25 17.88 9.75
CA HIS A 301 -7.32 19.33 9.57
C HIS A 301 -6.41 20.12 10.51
N ALA A 302 -6.29 19.70 11.76
CA ALA A 302 -5.44 20.38 12.74
C ALA A 302 -3.95 20.16 12.40
N TYR A 303 -3.60 18.97 11.95
CA TYR A 303 -2.24 18.64 11.54
C TYR A 303 -1.79 19.45 10.31
N LEU A 304 -2.59 19.50 9.24
CA LEU A 304 -2.25 20.26 8.02
C LEU A 304 -2.05 21.76 8.32
N GLN A 305 -2.85 22.33 9.22
CA GLN A 305 -2.66 23.72 9.66
C GLN A 305 -1.36 23.91 10.44
N GLU A 306 -1.01 22.96 11.30
CA GLU A 306 0.20 23.01 12.10
C GLU A 306 1.46 22.82 11.24
N VAL A 307 1.42 21.90 10.27
CA VAL A 307 2.53 21.64 9.33
C VAL A 307 2.77 22.83 8.41
N LYS A 308 1.72 23.38 7.79
CA LYS A 308 1.82 24.56 6.90
C LYS A 308 2.29 25.81 7.66
N ALA A 309 2.08 25.89 8.98
CA ALA A 309 2.61 26.97 9.83
C ALA A 309 4.08 26.77 10.26
N GLY A 310 4.63 25.57 10.09
CA GLY A 310 5.98 25.21 10.54
C GLY A 310 7.10 25.65 9.58
N GLY A 311 8.25 26.07 10.11
CA GLY A 311 9.41 26.50 9.32
C GLY A 311 9.99 25.42 8.39
N ALA A 312 9.95 24.15 8.81
CA ALA A 312 10.43 23.00 8.02
C ALA A 312 9.64 22.82 6.71
N PHE A 313 8.32 22.98 6.73
CA PHE A 313 7.49 22.96 5.53
C PHE A 313 7.96 23.99 4.49
N GLY A 314 8.20 25.23 4.93
CA GLY A 314 8.66 26.29 4.04
C GLY A 314 10.06 26.06 3.46
N GLU A 315 10.92 25.33 4.18
CA GLU A 315 12.26 24.97 3.67
C GLU A 315 12.15 23.84 2.64
N ASP A 316 11.38 22.82 2.91
CA ASP A 316 11.12 21.71 1.99
C ASP A 316 10.43 22.21 0.72
N LEU A 317 9.40 23.04 0.82
CA LEU A 317 8.74 23.67 -0.32
C LEU A 317 9.71 24.49 -1.20
N ARG A 318 10.57 25.29 -0.59
CA ARG A 318 11.59 26.04 -1.36
C ARG A 318 12.58 25.12 -2.06
N ARG A 319 12.99 24.03 -1.42
CA ARG A 319 13.88 23.03 -2.00
C ARG A 319 13.21 22.36 -3.21
N ASP A 320 11.95 21.95 -3.07
CA ASP A 320 11.24 21.23 -4.11
C ASP A 320 10.89 22.13 -5.30
N ARG A 321 10.50 23.39 -5.08
CA ARG A 321 10.36 24.42 -6.13
C ARG A 321 11.66 24.69 -6.87
N LYS A 322 12.81 24.64 -6.20
CA LYS A 322 14.10 24.80 -6.85
C LYS A 322 14.48 23.57 -7.68
N LYS A 323 14.08 22.38 -7.22
CA LYS A 323 14.34 21.12 -7.93
C LYS A 323 13.45 20.98 -9.17
N TYR A 324 12.17 21.31 -9.03
CA TYR A 324 11.15 21.17 -10.07
C TYR A 324 10.73 22.56 -10.57
N HIS A 325 11.50 23.12 -11.48
CA HIS A 325 11.15 24.36 -12.16
C HIS A 325 10.95 24.07 -13.65
N LEU A 326 9.94 24.69 -14.25
CA LEU A 326 9.70 24.55 -15.68
C LEU A 326 10.80 25.26 -16.48
N PRO A 327 11.18 24.75 -17.67
CA PRO A 327 12.10 25.45 -18.57
C PRO A 327 11.65 26.88 -18.84
N GLU A 328 12.58 27.78 -19.12
CA GLU A 328 12.25 29.13 -19.59
C GLU A 328 11.48 29.05 -20.90
N ALA A 329 10.40 29.85 -21.02
CA ALA A 329 9.46 29.79 -22.14
C ALA A 329 10.06 30.34 -23.44
#